data_78fd3fd95336905874cbecba0acddae7
#
_entry.id   78fd3fd95336905874cbecba0acddae7
#
_cell.length_a   1.000
_cell.length_b   1.000
_cell.length_c   1.000
_cell.angle_alpha   90.00
_cell.angle_beta   90.00
_cell.angle_gamma   90.00
#
_symmetry.space_group_name_H-M   'P 1'
#
loop_
_entity.id
_entity.type
_entity.pdbx_description
1 polymer ?
#
loop_
_entity_poly.entity_id
_entity_poly.type
_entity_poly.pdbx_seq_one_letter_code
_entity_poly.pdbx_strand_id
1 'polypeptide(L)'
;VVPVIDENNIVIKIVSSKIPSFSDKKGIKVFSQEVPVVIMAGGEGKRLLPHTAILPKPLIPYNGKSMVEHIISRFENYGFKKFILTVQYKSKLMEAYFSDILKKKKISFIFEKKPLGTAGSLKKLQKKLQSFFVINCDTLINCDYISLLNFHNENKNDLTIVASQKIEKLKYGSCEIEKNGNLKKIKEKP
;
A
#
# COMPACT_ATOMS: atom_id res chain seq x y z
N VAL A 1 5.20 -19.42 9.53
CA VAL A 1 4.27 -19.92 10.55
C VAL A 1 4.90 -19.65 11.91
N VAL A 2 4.24 -18.88 12.77
CA VAL A 2 4.72 -18.53 14.10
C VAL A 2 3.74 -19.09 15.12
N PRO A 3 4.18 -19.98 16.02
CA PRO A 3 3.35 -20.42 17.12
C PRO A 3 3.22 -19.30 18.17
N VAL A 4 2.02 -19.13 18.69
CA VAL A 4 1.73 -18.31 19.87
C VAL A 4 1.58 -19.28 21.04
N ILE A 5 2.36 -19.10 22.08
CA ILE A 5 2.39 -19.94 23.27
C ILE A 5 1.83 -19.17 24.46
N ASP A 6 1.26 -19.89 25.43
CA ASP A 6 0.89 -19.34 26.74
C ASP A 6 2.08 -19.29 27.71
N GLU A 7 1.83 -18.90 28.96
CA GLU A 7 2.84 -18.80 30.00
C GLU A 7 3.47 -20.16 30.37
N ASN A 8 2.84 -21.27 29.99
CA ASN A 8 3.32 -22.64 30.21
C ASN A 8 3.99 -23.23 28.97
N ASN A 9 4.32 -22.40 27.94
CA ASN A 9 4.87 -22.82 26.65
C ASN A 9 3.96 -23.75 25.81
N ILE A 10 2.66 -23.77 26.09
CA ILE A 10 1.69 -24.54 25.29
C ILE A 10 1.26 -23.71 24.08
N VAL A 11 1.29 -24.28 22.88
CA VAL A 11 0.86 -23.62 21.67
C VAL A 11 -0.66 -23.44 21.69
N ILE A 12 -1.11 -22.20 21.88
CA ILE A 12 -2.54 -21.85 21.92
C ILE A 12 -3.05 -21.37 20.55
N LYS A 13 -2.15 -20.95 19.66
CA LYS A 13 -2.47 -20.47 18.32
C LYS A 13 -1.30 -20.59 17.38
N ILE A 14 -1.59 -20.88 16.12
CA ILE A 14 -0.59 -20.82 15.04
C ILE A 14 -0.93 -19.63 14.15
N VAL A 15 -0.01 -18.66 14.06
CA VAL A 15 -0.12 -17.55 13.13
C VAL A 15 0.67 -17.90 11.87
N SER A 16 -0.03 -18.09 10.78
CA SER A 16 0.59 -18.27 9.46
C SER A 16 1.00 -16.91 8.92
N SER A 17 2.19 -16.82 8.32
CA SER A 17 2.61 -15.65 7.52
C SER A 17 1.84 -15.52 6.20
N LYS A 18 0.94 -16.45 5.88
CA LYS A 18 -0.06 -16.18 4.86
C LYS A 18 -0.78 -14.91 5.28
N ILE A 19 -0.78 -13.91 4.40
CA ILE A 19 -1.63 -12.72 4.56
C ILE A 19 -2.97 -13.24 5.06
N PRO A 20 -3.46 -12.78 6.21
CA PRO A 20 -4.74 -13.25 6.71
C PRO A 20 -5.71 -13.19 5.53
N SER A 21 -6.22 -14.33 5.10
CA SER A 21 -7.38 -14.33 4.23
C SER A 21 -8.38 -13.50 5.01
N PHE A 22 -8.70 -12.31 4.51
CA PHE A 22 -9.78 -11.55 5.07
C PHE A 22 -10.97 -12.50 5.06
N SER A 23 -11.33 -12.99 6.23
CA SER A 23 -12.66 -13.54 6.40
C SER A 23 -13.56 -12.44 5.93
N ASP A 24 -14.21 -12.66 4.78
CA ASP A 24 -15.30 -11.83 4.33
C ASP A 24 -16.11 -11.50 5.56
N LYS A 25 -16.10 -10.23 5.97
CA LYS A 25 -17.06 -9.77 6.96
C LYS A 25 -18.42 -9.88 6.26
N LYS A 26 -18.96 -11.10 6.26
CA LYS A 26 -20.31 -11.37 5.80
C LYS A 26 -21.23 -10.50 6.63
N GLY A 27 -21.83 -9.49 6.00
CA GLY A 27 -22.86 -8.68 6.62
C GLY A 27 -22.68 -7.17 6.60
N ILE A 28 -21.57 -6.61 6.12
CA ILE A 28 -21.49 -5.16 5.92
C ILE A 28 -22.28 -4.84 4.65
N LYS A 29 -23.36 -4.06 4.75
CA LYS A 29 -23.98 -3.43 3.57
C LYS A 29 -22.92 -2.53 2.94
N VAL A 30 -22.32 -3.01 1.85
CA VAL A 30 -21.32 -2.26 1.12
C VAL A 30 -22.05 -1.23 0.26
N PHE A 31 -22.08 0.02 0.71
CA PHE A 31 -22.56 1.14 -0.10
C PHE A 31 -21.51 1.47 -1.16
N SER A 32 -21.98 1.83 -2.36
CA SER A 32 -21.07 2.28 -3.42
C SER A 32 -20.35 3.55 -2.99
N GLN A 33 -19.02 3.50 -2.95
CA GLN A 33 -18.19 4.66 -2.66
C GLN A 33 -17.78 5.34 -3.97
N GLU A 34 -18.16 6.61 -4.11
CA GLU A 34 -17.83 7.41 -5.29
C GLU A 34 -16.44 8.07 -5.19
N VAL A 35 -15.82 8.03 -4.01
CA VAL A 35 -14.46 8.52 -3.77
C VAL A 35 -13.47 7.68 -4.56
N PRO A 36 -12.64 8.28 -5.43
CA PRO A 36 -11.69 7.53 -6.24
C PRO A 36 -10.46 7.10 -5.44
N VAL A 37 -9.87 5.99 -5.90
CA VAL A 37 -8.61 5.46 -5.37
C VAL A 37 -7.51 5.65 -6.42
N VAL A 38 -6.52 6.45 -6.08
CA VAL A 38 -5.35 6.72 -6.92
C VAL A 38 -4.22 5.77 -6.54
N ILE A 39 -3.81 4.93 -7.49
CA ILE A 39 -2.73 3.97 -7.29
C ILE A 39 -1.48 4.47 -8.02
N MET A 40 -0.42 4.74 -7.26
CA MET A 40 0.84 5.25 -7.77
C MET A 40 1.66 4.12 -8.38
N ALA A 41 1.64 4.00 -9.70
CA ALA A 41 2.20 2.87 -10.46
C ALA A 41 3.26 3.29 -11.50
N GLY A 42 3.78 4.52 -11.42
CA GLY A 42 4.73 5.07 -12.41
C GLY A 42 6.20 4.69 -12.21
N GLY A 43 6.56 4.12 -11.07
CA GLY A 43 7.94 3.83 -10.70
C GLY A 43 8.57 2.67 -11.47
N GLU A 44 9.88 2.75 -11.75
CA GLU A 44 10.65 1.72 -12.47
C GLU A 44 10.86 0.42 -11.67
N GLY A 45 10.78 0.48 -10.34
CA GLY A 45 10.93 -0.70 -9.48
C GLY A 45 12.36 -1.27 -9.43
N LYS A 46 13.40 -0.44 -9.56
CA LYS A 46 14.83 -0.87 -9.63
C LYS A 46 15.26 -1.86 -8.54
N ARG A 47 14.69 -1.75 -7.33
CA ARG A 47 15.00 -2.65 -6.20
C ARG A 47 14.51 -4.09 -6.41
N LEU A 48 13.63 -4.30 -7.36
CA LEU A 48 13.04 -5.61 -7.70
C LEU A 48 13.61 -6.22 -8.96
N LEU A 49 14.75 -5.70 -9.46
CA LEU A 49 15.48 -6.36 -10.54
C LEU A 49 15.92 -7.78 -10.10
N PRO A 50 15.90 -8.79 -11.01
CA PRO A 50 15.61 -8.68 -12.46
C PRO A 50 14.13 -8.71 -12.84
N HIS A 51 13.19 -8.93 -11.91
CA HIS A 51 11.75 -9.09 -12.22
C HIS A 51 11.17 -7.88 -12.97
N THR A 52 11.56 -6.67 -12.58
CA THR A 52 11.10 -5.44 -13.22
C THR A 52 11.78 -5.12 -14.56
N ALA A 53 12.80 -5.90 -14.94
CA ALA A 53 13.36 -5.80 -16.29
C ALA A 53 12.33 -6.20 -17.37
N ILE A 54 11.43 -7.12 -17.06
CA ILE A 54 10.40 -7.61 -17.99
C ILE A 54 9.04 -6.97 -17.67
N LEU A 55 8.55 -7.12 -16.45
CA LEU A 55 7.24 -6.64 -16.03
C LEU A 55 7.36 -5.33 -15.23
N PRO A 56 6.46 -4.35 -15.42
CA PRO A 56 6.39 -3.21 -14.51
C PRO A 56 5.99 -3.67 -13.10
N LYS A 57 6.52 -3.02 -12.07
CA LYS A 57 6.31 -3.36 -10.66
C LYS A 57 4.84 -3.65 -10.29
N PRO A 58 3.84 -2.87 -10.75
CA PRO A 58 2.43 -3.14 -10.44
C PRO A 58 1.91 -4.49 -10.93
N LEU A 59 2.53 -5.05 -11.98
CA LEU A 59 2.14 -6.32 -12.59
C LEU A 59 2.90 -7.53 -12.04
N ILE A 60 3.82 -7.35 -11.09
CA ILE A 60 4.50 -8.49 -10.47
C ILE A 60 3.45 -9.41 -9.84
N PRO A 61 3.46 -10.71 -10.21
CA PRO A 61 2.45 -11.64 -9.73
C PRO A 61 2.69 -11.99 -8.25
N TYR A 62 1.61 -12.03 -7.49
CA TYR A 62 1.57 -12.51 -6.12
C TYR A 62 0.28 -13.31 -5.90
N ASN A 63 0.37 -14.54 -5.44
CA ASN A 63 -0.79 -15.41 -5.20
C ASN A 63 -1.84 -15.39 -6.34
N GLY A 64 -1.37 -15.56 -7.59
CA GLY A 64 -2.23 -15.69 -8.78
C GLY A 64 -2.84 -14.39 -9.32
N LYS A 65 -2.51 -13.23 -8.73
CA LYS A 65 -2.94 -11.90 -9.21
C LYS A 65 -1.77 -10.94 -9.23
N SER A 66 -1.86 -9.87 -10.01
CA SER A 66 -0.89 -8.78 -9.92
C SER A 66 -1.03 -8.00 -8.61
N MET A 67 0.04 -7.34 -8.18
CA MET A 67 0.01 -6.50 -6.97
C MET A 67 -1.10 -5.45 -7.00
N VAL A 68 -1.29 -4.81 -8.14
CA VAL A 68 -2.33 -3.79 -8.27
C VAL A 68 -3.74 -4.36 -8.22
N GLU A 69 -3.96 -5.58 -8.72
CA GLU A 69 -5.27 -6.25 -8.59
C GLU A 69 -5.61 -6.60 -7.14
N HIS A 70 -4.61 -6.95 -6.32
CA HIS A 70 -4.82 -7.13 -4.88
C HIS A 70 -5.29 -5.85 -4.21
N ILE A 71 -4.69 -4.71 -4.57
CA ILE A 71 -5.10 -3.40 -4.05
C ILE A 71 -6.53 -3.08 -4.49
N ILE A 72 -6.82 -3.20 -5.79
CA ILE A 72 -8.16 -2.96 -6.34
C ILE A 72 -9.19 -3.84 -5.64
N SER A 73 -8.96 -5.15 -5.55
CA SER A 73 -9.88 -6.09 -4.90
C SER A 73 -10.16 -5.73 -3.44
N ARG A 74 -9.15 -5.24 -2.71
CA ARG A 74 -9.33 -4.78 -1.33
C ARG A 74 -10.28 -3.60 -1.23
N PHE A 75 -10.08 -2.58 -2.04
CA PHE A 75 -10.96 -1.41 -2.06
C PHE A 75 -12.37 -1.76 -2.54
N GLU A 76 -12.50 -2.66 -3.52
CA GLU A 76 -13.79 -3.16 -3.99
C GLU A 76 -14.59 -3.84 -2.88
N ASN A 77 -13.93 -4.58 -1.98
CA ASN A 77 -14.58 -5.21 -0.82
C ASN A 77 -15.21 -4.18 0.14
N TYR A 78 -14.80 -2.91 0.07
CA TYR A 78 -15.36 -1.78 0.80
C TYR A 78 -16.27 -0.88 -0.06
N GLY A 79 -16.60 -1.31 -1.29
CA GLY A 79 -17.53 -0.62 -2.19
C GLY A 79 -16.91 0.47 -3.06
N PHE A 80 -15.61 0.66 -3.04
CA PHE A 80 -14.94 1.59 -3.95
C PHE A 80 -14.95 1.04 -5.38
N LYS A 81 -15.30 1.89 -6.34
CA LYS A 81 -15.49 1.47 -7.74
C LYS A 81 -14.64 2.25 -8.74
N LYS A 82 -14.09 3.39 -8.34
CA LYS A 82 -13.32 4.28 -9.22
C LYS A 82 -11.84 4.17 -8.91
N PHE A 83 -11.06 3.72 -9.88
CA PHE A 83 -9.61 3.56 -9.75
C PHE A 83 -8.88 4.39 -10.78
N ILE A 84 -7.82 5.07 -10.37
CA ILE A 84 -6.96 5.88 -11.23
C ILE A 84 -5.53 5.38 -11.05
N LEU A 85 -4.93 4.85 -12.09
CA LEU A 85 -3.55 4.39 -12.07
C LEU A 85 -2.64 5.44 -12.69
N THR A 86 -1.66 5.92 -11.93
CA THR A 86 -0.62 6.78 -12.51
C THR A 86 0.47 5.89 -13.09
N VAL A 87 0.81 6.04 -14.36
CA VAL A 87 1.73 5.16 -15.06
C VAL A 87 2.77 5.95 -15.85
N GLN A 88 4.00 5.44 -15.89
CA GLN A 88 5.09 6.00 -16.66
C GLN A 88 5.92 4.86 -17.28
N TYR A 89 6.64 4.11 -16.44
CA TYR A 89 7.46 3.00 -16.88
C TYR A 89 6.62 1.87 -17.46
N LYS A 90 6.93 1.45 -18.68
CA LYS A 90 6.21 0.38 -19.40
C LYS A 90 4.69 0.56 -19.43
N SER A 91 4.23 1.80 -19.60
CA SER A 91 2.80 2.14 -19.58
C SER A 91 1.99 1.33 -20.59
N LYS A 92 2.54 1.02 -21.78
CA LYS A 92 1.88 0.19 -22.80
C LYS A 92 1.57 -1.23 -22.30
N LEU A 93 2.45 -1.83 -21.48
CA LEU A 93 2.17 -3.13 -20.87
C LEU A 93 1.05 -3.03 -19.82
N MET A 94 1.00 -1.93 -19.07
CA MET A 94 -0.10 -1.66 -18.15
C MET A 94 -1.43 -1.54 -18.89
N GLU A 95 -1.48 -0.78 -19.98
CA GLU A 95 -2.69 -0.65 -20.81
C GLU A 95 -3.14 -1.99 -21.38
N ALA A 96 -2.22 -2.75 -21.96
CA ALA A 96 -2.52 -4.06 -22.54
C ALA A 96 -3.06 -5.04 -21.48
N TYR A 97 -2.42 -5.10 -20.31
CA TYR A 97 -2.86 -5.97 -19.21
C TYR A 97 -4.27 -5.63 -18.72
N PHE A 98 -4.58 -4.35 -18.60
CA PHE A 98 -5.87 -3.90 -18.11
C PHE A 98 -6.94 -3.76 -19.20
N SER A 99 -6.63 -3.97 -20.49
CA SER A 99 -7.56 -3.74 -21.60
C SER A 99 -8.91 -4.43 -21.42
N ASP A 100 -8.93 -5.70 -20.99
CA ASP A 100 -10.17 -6.44 -20.76
C ASP A 100 -10.82 -6.13 -19.41
N ILE A 101 -10.01 -5.77 -18.41
CA ILE A 101 -10.48 -5.37 -17.08
C ILE A 101 -11.16 -4.00 -17.14
N LEU A 102 -10.65 -3.09 -17.95
CA LEU A 102 -11.22 -1.75 -18.18
C LEU A 102 -12.67 -1.80 -18.68
N LYS A 103 -13.01 -2.82 -19.46
CA LYS A 103 -14.38 -3.02 -19.96
C LYS A 103 -15.38 -3.32 -18.83
N LYS A 104 -14.90 -3.90 -17.72
CA LYS A 104 -15.71 -4.36 -16.60
C LYS A 104 -15.63 -3.46 -15.36
N LYS A 105 -14.57 -2.67 -15.24
CA LYS A 105 -14.28 -1.85 -14.06
C LYS A 105 -14.00 -0.40 -14.43
N LYS A 106 -14.37 0.54 -13.57
CA LYS A 106 -14.08 1.98 -13.76
C LYS A 106 -12.61 2.29 -13.40
N ILE A 107 -11.68 1.81 -14.23
CA ILE A 107 -10.25 2.10 -14.11
C ILE A 107 -9.88 3.13 -15.18
N SER A 108 -9.09 4.12 -14.82
CA SER A 108 -8.52 5.11 -15.76
C SER A 108 -7.02 5.28 -15.52
N PHE A 109 -6.31 5.75 -16.54
CA PHE A 109 -4.87 5.98 -16.48
C PHE A 109 -4.53 7.46 -16.51
N ILE A 110 -3.50 7.82 -15.75
CA ILE A 110 -2.79 9.11 -15.88
C ILE A 110 -1.38 8.80 -16.34
N PHE A 111 -1.06 9.21 -17.55
CA PHE A 111 0.27 9.01 -18.13
C PHE A 111 1.20 10.15 -17.71
N GLU A 112 2.37 9.80 -17.20
CA GLU A 112 3.46 10.72 -16.92
C GLU A 112 4.47 10.68 -18.08
N LYS A 113 4.79 11.85 -18.67
CA LYS A 113 5.80 11.95 -19.72
C LYS A 113 7.22 11.76 -19.18
N LYS A 114 7.46 12.10 -17.93
CA LYS A 114 8.73 11.96 -17.19
C LYS A 114 8.41 11.65 -15.72
N PRO A 115 9.34 11.02 -14.98
CA PRO A 115 9.16 10.79 -13.57
C PRO A 115 8.91 12.09 -12.81
N LEU A 116 7.78 12.17 -12.11
CA LEU A 116 7.39 13.35 -11.32
C LEU A 116 7.58 13.14 -9.80
N GLY A 117 8.29 12.08 -9.43
CA GLY A 117 8.41 11.67 -8.03
C GLY A 117 7.16 10.95 -7.51
N THR A 118 7.12 10.70 -6.21
CA THR A 118 6.08 9.86 -5.61
C THR A 118 4.66 10.42 -5.77
N ALA A 119 4.48 11.73 -5.70
CA ALA A 119 3.16 12.36 -5.69
C ALA A 119 2.94 13.41 -6.79
N GLY A 120 3.92 13.62 -7.67
CA GLY A 120 3.85 14.69 -8.66
C GLY A 120 2.72 14.58 -9.66
N SER A 121 2.29 13.35 -9.99
CA SER A 121 1.15 13.08 -10.87
C SER A 121 -0.19 13.52 -10.28
N LEU A 122 -0.30 13.62 -8.94
CA LEU A 122 -1.53 14.09 -8.27
C LEU A 122 -1.91 15.51 -8.67
N LYS A 123 -0.92 16.34 -9.07
CA LYS A 123 -1.19 17.69 -9.59
C LYS A 123 -2.16 17.69 -10.77
N LYS A 124 -2.19 16.61 -11.57
CA LYS A 124 -3.12 16.46 -12.69
C LYS A 124 -4.58 16.21 -12.25
N LEU A 125 -4.78 15.85 -10.97
CA LEU A 125 -6.08 15.55 -10.37
C LEU A 125 -6.68 16.74 -9.63
N GLN A 126 -5.87 17.71 -9.19
CA GLN A 126 -6.24 18.81 -8.27
C GLN A 126 -7.53 19.57 -8.65
N LYS A 127 -7.82 19.69 -9.96
CA LYS A 127 -9.02 20.42 -10.42
C LYS A 127 -10.27 19.55 -10.58
N LYS A 128 -10.16 18.23 -10.35
CA LYS A 128 -11.20 17.26 -10.71
C LYS A 128 -11.79 16.50 -9.52
N LEU A 129 -11.09 16.45 -8.39
CA LEU A 129 -11.46 15.61 -7.26
C LEU A 129 -11.45 16.44 -5.96
N GLN A 130 -12.48 16.27 -5.14
CA GLN A 130 -12.55 16.87 -3.80
C GLN A 130 -11.71 16.04 -2.80
N SER A 131 -12.03 14.76 -2.69
CA SER A 131 -11.30 13.82 -1.83
C SER A 131 -10.99 12.55 -2.62
N PHE A 132 -9.86 11.92 -2.34
CA PHE A 132 -9.45 10.67 -2.96
C PHE A 132 -8.43 9.93 -2.08
N PHE A 133 -8.40 8.62 -2.18
CA PHE A 133 -7.33 7.81 -1.60
C PHE A 133 -6.09 7.85 -2.49
N VAL A 134 -4.92 7.82 -1.87
CA VAL A 134 -3.63 7.62 -2.56
C VAL A 134 -2.93 6.45 -1.93
N ILE A 135 -2.49 5.50 -2.75
CA ILE A 135 -1.77 4.31 -2.30
C ILE A 135 -0.66 3.95 -3.30
N ASN A 136 0.45 3.44 -2.80
CA ASN A 136 1.50 2.89 -3.67
C ASN A 136 1.07 1.51 -4.21
N CYS A 137 1.52 1.17 -5.42
CA CYS A 137 1.18 -0.09 -6.08
C CYS A 137 1.75 -1.35 -5.41
N ASP A 138 2.58 -1.21 -4.39
CA ASP A 138 3.22 -2.29 -3.63
C ASP A 138 2.85 -2.30 -2.14
N THR A 139 1.86 -1.53 -1.76
CA THR A 139 1.46 -1.38 -0.36
C THR A 139 0.10 -2.03 -0.14
N LEU A 140 0.06 -3.05 0.70
CA LEU A 140 -1.17 -3.70 1.13
C LEU A 140 -1.43 -3.38 2.60
N ILE A 141 -2.43 -2.55 2.87
CA ILE A 141 -2.77 -2.10 4.22
C ILE A 141 -3.98 -2.88 4.73
N ASN A 142 -3.90 -3.36 5.96
CA ASN A 142 -5.01 -3.99 6.65
C ASN A 142 -5.71 -2.96 7.54
N CYS A 143 -6.59 -2.15 6.98
CA CYS A 143 -7.40 -1.20 7.72
C CYS A 143 -8.84 -1.19 7.18
N ASP A 144 -9.74 -0.61 7.96
CA ASP A 144 -11.10 -0.31 7.52
C ASP A 144 -11.09 1.03 6.74
N TYR A 145 -11.17 0.93 5.42
CA TYR A 145 -11.12 2.11 4.54
C TYR A 145 -12.35 3.02 4.71
N ILE A 146 -13.50 2.49 5.14
CA ILE A 146 -14.69 3.31 5.40
C ILE A 146 -14.51 4.13 6.67
N SER A 147 -14.03 3.51 7.75
CA SER A 147 -13.71 4.24 8.99
C SER A 147 -12.65 5.31 8.76
N LEU A 148 -11.65 5.04 7.91
CA LEU A 148 -10.63 6.02 7.54
C LEU A 148 -11.24 7.20 6.76
N LEU A 149 -12.14 6.93 5.82
CA LEU A 149 -12.83 7.98 5.05
C LEU A 149 -13.72 8.84 5.96
N ASN A 150 -14.47 8.20 6.86
CA ASN A 150 -15.32 8.90 7.83
C ASN A 150 -14.49 9.79 8.74
N PHE A 151 -13.38 9.28 9.30
CA PHE A 151 -12.45 10.05 10.11
C PHE A 151 -11.92 11.29 9.37
N HIS A 152 -11.55 11.12 8.09
CA HIS A 152 -11.09 12.24 7.25
C HIS A 152 -12.17 13.32 7.11
N ASN A 153 -13.40 12.91 6.80
CA ASN A 153 -14.51 13.84 6.54
C ASN A 153 -15.03 14.51 7.82
N GLU A 154 -15.20 13.76 8.91
CA GLU A 154 -15.69 14.29 10.20
C GLU A 154 -14.76 15.34 10.80
N ASN A 155 -13.44 15.10 10.66
CA ASN A 155 -12.43 16.04 11.14
C ASN A 155 -12.12 17.15 10.13
N LYS A 156 -12.73 17.13 8.94
CA LYS A 156 -12.49 18.10 7.85
C LYS A 156 -10.99 18.25 7.54
N ASN A 157 -10.27 17.13 7.51
CA ASN A 157 -8.83 17.14 7.29
C ASN A 157 -8.48 17.44 5.84
N ASP A 158 -7.46 18.25 5.60
CA ASP A 158 -6.88 18.43 4.26
C ASP A 158 -6.11 17.19 3.83
N LEU A 159 -5.49 16.49 4.78
CA LEU A 159 -4.71 15.26 4.56
C LEU A 159 -4.83 14.32 5.77
N THR A 160 -5.09 13.04 5.51
CA THR A 160 -5.03 11.98 6.52
C THR A 160 -3.99 10.95 6.09
N ILE A 161 -3.02 10.66 6.95
CA ILE A 161 -1.93 9.72 6.67
C ILE A 161 -2.12 8.47 7.50
N VAL A 162 -2.07 7.31 6.84
CA VAL A 162 -2.03 6.01 7.51
C VAL A 162 -0.57 5.63 7.77
N ALA A 163 -0.23 5.45 9.03
CA ALA A 163 1.10 5.07 9.45
C ALA A 163 1.05 3.80 10.31
N SER A 164 2.14 3.04 10.31
CA SER A 164 2.32 1.90 11.21
C SER A 164 3.56 2.13 12.06
N GLN A 165 3.49 1.76 13.33
CA GLN A 165 4.64 1.77 14.21
C GLN A 165 5.45 0.48 13.99
N LYS A 166 6.76 0.61 13.76
CA LYS A 166 7.70 -0.50 13.73
C LYS A 166 8.68 -0.31 14.90
N ILE A 167 8.71 -1.29 15.79
CA ILE A 167 9.67 -1.31 16.89
C ILE A 167 10.75 -2.32 16.53
N GLU A 168 11.98 -1.86 16.37
CA GLU A 168 13.16 -2.71 16.20
C GLU A 168 13.97 -2.71 17.50
N LYS A 169 14.02 -3.87 18.14
CA LYS A 169 14.92 -4.05 19.29
C LYS A 169 16.32 -4.33 18.79
N LEU A 170 17.26 -3.45 19.09
CA LEU A 170 18.66 -3.68 18.80
C LEU A 170 19.17 -4.80 19.73
N LYS A 171 19.85 -5.80 19.15
CA LYS A 171 20.43 -6.92 19.90
C LYS A 171 21.76 -6.57 20.57
N TYR A 172 22.32 -5.41 20.21
CA TYR A 172 23.66 -4.96 20.64
C TYR A 172 23.54 -3.66 21.44
N GLY A 173 24.55 -3.39 22.28
CA GLY A 173 24.69 -2.11 22.92
C GLY A 173 24.97 -0.99 21.90
N SER A 174 24.50 0.21 22.17
CA SER A 174 24.81 1.41 21.39
C SER A 174 25.72 2.34 22.18
N CYS A 175 26.70 2.94 21.49
CA CYS A 175 27.61 3.92 22.05
C CYS A 175 27.32 5.29 21.47
N GLU A 176 27.22 6.30 22.32
CA GLU A 176 27.25 7.70 21.93
C GLU A 176 28.70 8.19 22.04
N ILE A 177 29.27 8.67 20.94
CA ILE A 177 30.66 9.14 20.87
C ILE A 177 30.64 10.66 20.64
N GLU A 178 31.48 11.38 21.38
CA GLU A 178 31.70 12.82 21.20
C GLU A 178 32.50 13.11 19.92
N LYS A 179 32.48 14.37 19.46
CA LYS A 179 33.20 14.79 18.24
C LYS A 179 34.72 14.55 18.32
N ASN A 180 35.30 14.52 19.54
CA ASN A 180 36.70 14.25 19.80
C ASN A 180 37.05 12.75 19.89
N GLY A 181 36.06 11.86 19.70
CA GLY A 181 36.22 10.41 19.75
C GLY A 181 36.02 9.79 21.13
N ASN A 182 35.79 10.57 22.18
CA ASN A 182 35.54 10.05 23.52
C ASN A 182 34.16 9.41 23.64
N LEU A 183 34.09 8.32 24.43
CA LEU A 183 32.86 7.65 24.74
C LEU A 183 32.01 8.48 25.70
N LYS A 184 30.84 8.93 25.29
CA LYS A 184 29.91 9.71 26.12
C LYS A 184 28.95 8.83 26.90
N LYS A 185 28.42 7.79 26.30
CA LYS A 185 27.43 6.91 26.92
C LYS A 185 27.38 5.56 26.24
N ILE A 186 27.16 4.52 27.04
CA ILE A 186 26.80 3.18 26.54
C ILE A 186 25.38 2.89 26.97
N LYS A 187 24.57 2.41 26.03
CA LYS A 187 23.24 1.81 26.30
C LYS A 187 23.27 0.37 25.85
N GLU A 188 23.05 -0.56 26.75
CA GLU A 188 22.94 -1.97 26.42
C GLU A 188 21.49 -2.30 26.05
N LYS A 189 21.31 -2.93 24.88
CA LYS A 189 19.98 -3.35 24.35
C LYS A 189 18.94 -2.22 24.41
N PRO A 190 19.21 -1.06 23.79
CA PRO A 190 18.29 0.08 23.79
C PRO A 190 16.98 -0.19 23.04
#